data_b8abc266aa9f362033b2d6822647fccb
#
_entry.id   b8abc266aa9f362033b2d6822647fccb
#
_cell.length_a   1.000
_cell.length_b   1.000
_cell.length_c   1.000
_cell.angle_alpha   90.00
_cell.angle_beta   90.00
_cell.angle_gamma   90.00
#
_symmetry.space_group_name_H-M   'P 1'
#
loop_
_entity.id
_entity.type
_entity.pdbx_description
1 polymer ?
#
loop_
_entity_poly.entity_id
_entity_poly.type
_entity_poly.pdbx_seq_one_letter_code
_entity_poly.pdbx_strand_id
1 'polypeptide(L)'
;MNTLTRLTISLSLAGLSYSLPIASIAATDAETSTKVTTVAKQKALFLFVLRADTGVISKTDGGYTLTLNGMDDKVLYFSDRPVRKAGFITMTQFMSDWAKGKNSFQANPPNAAIVHTALKTHDNNGIAQAIPVELTNPVATTNGWMFNLKDLQGKLSAGSYNEISVFVDDITVWYTPIK
;
A
#
# COMPACT_ATOMS: atom_id res chain seq x y z
N MET A 1 8.20 74.16 -11.43
CA MET A 1 7.31 75.09 -12.08
C MET A 1 5.89 74.79 -11.68
N ASN A 2 5.41 75.67 -10.83
CA ASN A 2 4.11 76.28 -10.77
C ASN A 2 2.91 75.38 -10.46
N THR A 3 2.44 75.58 -9.24
CA THR A 3 1.37 76.43 -8.74
C THR A 3 -0.02 75.98 -9.23
N LEU A 4 -1.08 75.93 -8.51
CA LEU A 4 -1.70 76.79 -7.50
C LEU A 4 -2.89 76.10 -6.83
N THR A 5 -2.93 76.21 -5.55
CA THR A 5 -4.00 76.51 -4.63
C THR A 5 -5.33 76.96 -5.20
N ARG A 6 -6.48 76.47 -4.82
CA ARG A 6 -7.61 77.27 -4.40
C ARG A 6 -8.53 76.55 -3.37
N LEU A 7 -8.64 77.24 -2.30
CA LEU A 7 -9.54 77.10 -1.18
C LEU A 7 -10.89 77.75 -1.55
N THR A 8 -12.02 77.14 -1.26
CA THR A 8 -13.27 77.80 -1.01
C THR A 8 -14.10 77.20 0.08
N ILE A 9 -14.41 78.01 1.02
CA ILE A 9 -15.23 77.85 2.21
C ILE A 9 -16.70 78.24 1.81
N SER A 10 -17.65 77.57 2.43
CA SER A 10 -18.94 78.02 2.95
C SER A 10 -20.00 76.92 2.79
N LEU A 11 -21.00 76.76 3.54
CA LEU A 11 -21.70 77.44 4.62
C LEU A 11 -22.74 76.47 5.17
N SER A 12 -22.99 76.54 6.45
CA SER A 12 -23.97 75.82 7.24
C SER A 12 -25.39 75.85 6.73
N LEU A 13 -26.15 74.81 6.81
CA LEU A 13 -27.58 74.89 7.13
C LEU A 13 -28.00 73.68 8.01
N ALA A 14 -28.50 74.03 9.21
CA ALA A 14 -29.06 73.10 10.15
C ALA A 14 -30.46 72.66 9.70
N GLY A 15 -30.66 71.36 9.56
CA GLY A 15 -31.99 70.78 9.37
C GLY A 15 -32.15 69.59 10.33
N LEU A 16 -32.94 69.81 11.39
CA LEU A 16 -33.39 68.72 12.23
C LEU A 16 -34.34 67.84 11.42
N SER A 17 -33.95 66.62 11.17
CA SER A 17 -34.83 65.54 10.69
C SER A 17 -34.84 64.41 11.68
N TYR A 18 -35.95 64.18 12.30
CA TYR A 18 -36.24 62.98 13.08
C TYR A 18 -36.30 61.80 12.12
N SER A 19 -35.33 60.89 12.18
CA SER A 19 -35.41 59.60 11.53
C SER A 19 -35.53 58.49 12.54
N LEU A 20 -36.61 57.74 12.42
CA LEU A 20 -36.87 56.52 13.15
C LEU A 20 -35.77 55.47 12.87
N PRO A 21 -35.37 54.65 13.85
CA PRO A 21 -34.41 53.63 13.57
C PRO A 21 -35.08 52.49 12.76
N ILE A 22 -34.72 52.39 11.51
CA ILE A 22 -34.96 51.20 10.70
C ILE A 22 -33.96 50.17 11.20
N ALA A 23 -34.48 49.12 11.88
CA ALA A 23 -33.68 47.95 12.23
C ALA A 23 -33.15 47.33 10.93
N SER A 24 -31.90 47.58 10.66
CA SER A 24 -31.16 46.91 9.59
C SER A 24 -30.98 45.43 10.02
N ILE A 25 -31.74 44.54 9.38
CA ILE A 25 -31.50 43.12 9.46
C ILE A 25 -30.16 42.90 8.70
N ALA A 26 -29.09 42.76 9.46
CA ALA A 26 -27.84 42.29 8.92
C ALA A 26 -28.07 40.86 8.41
N ALA A 27 -28.13 40.72 7.08
CA ALA A 27 -28.01 39.42 6.47
C ALA A 27 -26.60 38.91 6.82
N THR A 28 -26.55 37.96 7.73
CA THR A 28 -25.34 37.22 8.02
C THR A 28 -25.12 36.31 6.83
N ASP A 29 -24.28 36.73 5.90
CA ASP A 29 -23.72 35.86 4.91
C ASP A 29 -22.93 34.77 5.69
N ALA A 30 -23.59 33.65 5.92
CA ALA A 30 -22.93 32.45 6.37
C ALA A 30 -22.05 31.99 5.20
N GLU A 31 -20.81 32.49 5.15
CA GLU A 31 -19.76 31.85 4.36
C GLU A 31 -19.66 30.40 4.84
N THR A 32 -20.31 29.52 4.09
CA THR A 32 -20.08 28.07 4.22
C THR A 32 -18.64 27.81 3.76
N SER A 33 -17.71 28.02 4.68
CA SER A 33 -16.34 27.59 4.51
C SER A 33 -16.35 26.07 4.38
N THR A 34 -16.44 25.60 3.13
CA THR A 34 -16.24 24.18 2.81
C THR A 34 -14.81 23.85 3.15
N LYS A 35 -14.59 23.38 4.37
CA LYS A 35 -13.30 22.90 4.84
C LYS A 35 -12.94 21.70 3.98
N VAL A 36 -12.20 21.96 2.88
CA VAL A 36 -11.61 20.89 2.07
C VAL A 36 -10.66 20.14 2.98
N THR A 37 -11.16 19.06 3.59
CA THR A 37 -10.35 18.16 4.37
C THR A 37 -9.44 17.43 3.39
N THR A 38 -8.23 17.92 3.22
CA THR A 38 -7.19 17.21 2.45
C THR A 38 -6.96 15.86 3.12
N VAL A 39 -7.42 14.79 2.48
CA VAL A 39 -7.19 13.44 2.99
C VAL A 39 -5.69 13.16 2.86
N ALA A 40 -5.00 13.09 3.98
CA ALA A 40 -3.58 12.78 3.99
C ALA A 40 -3.33 11.38 3.38
N LYS A 41 -2.33 11.28 2.51
CA LYS A 41 -1.87 9.98 2.02
C LYS A 41 -1.37 9.15 3.19
N GLN A 42 -1.87 7.93 3.31
CA GLN A 42 -1.43 6.98 4.31
C GLN A 42 -0.45 5.98 3.69
N LYS A 43 0.61 5.66 4.42
CA LYS A 43 1.51 4.58 4.07
C LYS A 43 0.79 3.26 4.35
N ALA A 44 0.68 2.40 3.36
CA ALA A 44 0.17 1.04 3.51
C ALA A 44 1.25 0.04 3.15
N LEU A 45 1.38 -0.97 3.97
CA LEU A 45 2.22 -2.14 3.75
C LEU A 45 1.28 -3.27 3.31
N PHE A 46 1.58 -3.90 2.19
CA PHE A 46 0.79 -5.00 1.64
C PHE A 46 1.59 -6.28 1.67
N LEU A 47 1.01 -7.30 2.28
CA LEU A 47 1.52 -8.65 2.25
C LEU A 47 0.76 -9.43 1.18
N PHE A 48 1.44 -10.38 0.55
CA PHE A 48 0.87 -11.21 -0.50
C PHE A 48 0.98 -12.68 -0.13
N VAL A 49 0.01 -13.48 -0.57
CA VAL A 49 0.01 -14.93 -0.36
C VAL A 49 -0.14 -15.63 -1.69
N LEU A 50 0.90 -16.37 -2.05
CA LEU A 50 0.90 -17.28 -3.20
C LEU A 50 0.52 -18.67 -2.68
N ARG A 51 -0.37 -19.35 -3.39
CA ARG A 51 -0.77 -20.72 -3.08
C ARG A 51 -0.58 -21.61 -4.29
N ALA A 52 -0.13 -22.83 -4.06
CA ALA A 52 0.03 -23.83 -5.10
C ALA A 52 -0.31 -25.23 -4.57
N ASP A 53 -0.78 -26.10 -5.44
CA ASP A 53 -1.07 -27.50 -5.10
C ASP A 53 0.21 -28.22 -4.69
N THR A 54 1.31 -27.93 -5.38
CA THR A 54 2.63 -28.52 -5.06
C THR A 54 3.74 -27.49 -5.21
N GLY A 55 4.77 -27.65 -4.40
CA GLY A 55 6.03 -26.93 -4.48
C GLY A 55 7.22 -27.86 -4.53
N VAL A 56 8.13 -27.61 -5.44
CA VAL A 56 9.40 -28.35 -5.53
C VAL A 56 10.53 -27.42 -5.14
N ILE A 57 11.23 -27.73 -4.05
CA ILE A 57 12.45 -27.04 -3.64
C ILE A 57 13.64 -27.85 -4.14
N SER A 58 14.48 -27.26 -4.95
CA SER A 58 15.69 -27.89 -5.50
C SER A 58 16.93 -27.12 -5.09
N LYS A 59 17.98 -27.83 -4.71
CA LYS A 59 19.28 -27.22 -4.43
C LYS A 59 20.01 -26.93 -5.74
N THR A 60 20.65 -25.77 -5.82
CA THR A 60 21.47 -25.34 -6.95
C THR A 60 22.84 -24.88 -6.45
N ASP A 61 23.78 -24.63 -7.34
CA ASP A 61 25.11 -24.12 -6.97
C ASP A 61 25.05 -22.73 -6.31
N GLY A 62 24.01 -21.92 -6.63
CA GLY A 62 23.81 -20.58 -6.08
C GLY A 62 22.78 -20.48 -4.94
N GLY A 63 22.31 -21.61 -4.39
CA GLY A 63 21.29 -21.61 -3.33
C GLY A 63 20.19 -22.64 -3.58
N TYR A 64 18.96 -22.17 -3.69
CA TYR A 64 17.79 -23.02 -3.93
C TYR A 64 16.86 -22.38 -4.98
N THR A 65 16.04 -23.21 -5.59
CA THR A 65 14.89 -22.78 -6.39
C THR A 65 13.62 -23.35 -5.78
N LEU A 66 12.52 -22.62 -5.93
CA LEU A 66 11.16 -23.05 -5.62
C LEU A 66 10.34 -23.03 -6.89
N THR A 67 9.85 -24.17 -7.34
CA THR A 67 8.87 -24.26 -8.41
C THR A 67 7.49 -24.50 -7.79
N LEU A 68 6.55 -23.59 -8.02
CA LEU A 68 5.16 -23.66 -7.60
C LEU A 68 4.31 -24.16 -8.79
N ASN A 69 3.60 -25.27 -8.63
CA ASN A 69 2.75 -25.86 -9.64
C ASN A 69 1.29 -25.91 -9.18
N GLY A 70 0.34 -25.79 -10.13
CA GLY A 70 -1.08 -25.75 -9.81
C GLY A 70 -1.44 -24.49 -9.02
N MET A 71 -0.88 -23.35 -9.43
CA MET A 71 -1.18 -22.07 -8.79
C MET A 71 -2.53 -21.54 -9.26
N ASP A 72 -3.31 -20.99 -8.32
CA ASP A 72 -4.42 -20.13 -8.68
C ASP A 72 -3.92 -18.90 -9.45
N ASP A 73 -4.72 -18.41 -10.42
CA ASP A 73 -4.46 -17.12 -11.07
C ASP A 73 -4.68 -15.92 -10.14
N LYS A 74 -4.93 -16.16 -8.86
CA LYS A 74 -5.25 -15.13 -7.88
C LYS A 74 -4.22 -15.13 -6.75
N VAL A 75 -3.63 -13.95 -6.55
CA VAL A 75 -2.76 -13.67 -5.41
C VAL A 75 -3.59 -12.90 -4.38
N LEU A 76 -3.74 -13.47 -3.18
CA LEU A 76 -4.35 -12.78 -2.06
C LEU A 76 -3.40 -11.68 -1.57
N TYR A 77 -3.94 -10.52 -1.32
CA TYR A 77 -3.21 -9.47 -0.62
C TYR A 77 -4.01 -8.95 0.58
N PHE A 78 -3.29 -8.48 1.57
CA PHE A 78 -3.88 -7.72 2.67
C PHE A 78 -2.90 -6.67 3.17
N SER A 79 -3.43 -5.58 3.71
CA SER A 79 -2.62 -4.50 4.26
C SER A 79 -2.64 -4.51 5.78
N ASP A 80 -1.56 -4.01 6.37
CA ASP A 80 -1.50 -3.75 7.80
C ASP A 80 -2.36 -2.53 8.19
N ARG A 81 -2.54 -2.35 9.49
CA ARG A 81 -3.19 -1.17 10.08
C ARG A 81 -2.37 0.10 9.76
N PRO A 82 -3.01 1.24 9.59
CA PRO A 82 -4.43 1.52 9.77
C PRO A 82 -5.32 1.26 8.53
N VAL A 83 -4.74 0.92 7.37
CA VAL A 83 -5.45 0.89 6.09
C VAL A 83 -6.44 -0.26 5.97
N ARG A 84 -6.14 -1.45 6.47
CA ARG A 84 -7.02 -2.63 6.55
C ARG A 84 -7.76 -2.96 5.25
N LYS A 85 -7.00 -3.22 4.21
CA LYS A 85 -7.52 -3.72 2.93
C LYS A 85 -7.16 -5.17 2.72
N ALA A 86 -8.06 -5.93 2.09
CA ALA A 86 -7.79 -7.26 1.59
C ALA A 86 -8.49 -7.45 0.24
N GLY A 87 -7.95 -8.30 -0.59
CA GLY A 87 -8.48 -8.60 -1.91
C GLY A 87 -7.59 -9.55 -2.68
N PHE A 88 -7.85 -9.65 -3.97
CA PHE A 88 -7.07 -10.46 -4.90
C PHE A 88 -6.59 -9.60 -6.05
N ILE A 89 -5.40 -9.88 -6.54
CA ILE A 89 -4.92 -9.45 -7.86
C ILE A 89 -4.61 -10.69 -8.69
N THR A 90 -4.52 -10.55 -10.01
CA THR A 90 -4.09 -11.67 -10.83
C THR A 90 -2.60 -11.92 -10.66
N MET A 91 -2.17 -13.15 -10.90
CA MET A 91 -0.74 -13.48 -10.90
C MET A 91 0.04 -12.65 -11.93
N THR A 92 -0.56 -12.39 -13.08
CA THR A 92 0.00 -11.51 -14.12
C THR A 92 0.22 -10.09 -13.59
N GLN A 93 -0.76 -9.54 -12.86
CA GLN A 93 -0.62 -8.21 -12.25
C GLN A 93 0.48 -8.21 -11.18
N PHE A 94 0.50 -9.22 -10.32
CA PHE A 94 1.52 -9.36 -9.30
C PHE A 94 2.94 -9.38 -9.89
N MET A 95 3.15 -10.15 -10.97
CA MET A 95 4.43 -10.22 -11.66
C MET A 95 4.79 -8.94 -12.42
N SER A 96 3.78 -8.25 -12.99
CA SER A 96 3.99 -6.92 -13.56
C SER A 96 4.47 -5.91 -12.50
N ASP A 97 3.90 -5.96 -11.31
CA ASP A 97 4.26 -5.07 -10.21
C ASP A 97 5.59 -5.47 -9.54
N TRP A 98 6.03 -6.74 -9.68
CA TRP A 98 7.30 -7.24 -9.16
C TRP A 98 8.51 -6.41 -9.60
N ALA A 99 8.52 -5.99 -10.87
CA ALA A 99 9.63 -5.24 -11.46
C ALA A 99 9.40 -3.71 -11.49
N LYS A 100 8.24 -3.23 -11.04
CA LYS A 100 7.80 -1.86 -11.26
C LYS A 100 8.21 -0.89 -10.16
N GLY A 101 9.03 0.09 -10.51
CA GLY A 101 9.39 1.20 -9.64
C GLY A 101 10.65 0.99 -8.81
N LYS A 102 11.05 2.06 -8.12
CA LYS A 102 12.29 2.08 -7.34
C LYS A 102 12.29 1.18 -6.10
N ASN A 103 11.10 0.89 -5.58
CA ASN A 103 10.91 0.01 -4.42
C ASN A 103 10.26 -1.31 -4.84
N SER A 104 10.49 -1.74 -6.08
CA SER A 104 10.00 -3.02 -6.58
C SER A 104 10.70 -4.19 -5.90
N PHE A 105 10.08 -5.35 -5.90
CA PHE A 105 10.71 -6.59 -5.44
C PHE A 105 11.95 -6.97 -6.25
N GLN A 106 12.04 -6.53 -7.49
CA GLN A 106 13.26 -6.71 -8.29
C GLN A 106 14.43 -5.85 -7.77
N ALA A 107 14.16 -4.62 -7.33
CA ALA A 107 15.18 -3.70 -6.82
C ALA A 107 15.55 -3.99 -5.35
N ASN A 108 14.60 -4.48 -4.58
CA ASN A 108 14.73 -4.85 -3.17
C ASN A 108 13.99 -6.17 -2.94
N PRO A 109 14.68 -7.31 -3.06
CA PRO A 109 14.06 -8.62 -2.96
C PRO A 109 13.29 -8.80 -1.65
N PRO A 110 12.07 -9.33 -1.69
CA PRO A 110 11.25 -9.47 -0.51
C PRO A 110 11.70 -10.66 0.34
N ASN A 111 11.56 -10.51 1.64
CA ASN A 111 11.49 -11.67 2.51
C ASN A 111 10.17 -12.42 2.26
N ALA A 112 10.21 -13.71 2.47
CA ALA A 112 9.01 -14.52 2.42
C ALA A 112 9.07 -15.65 3.46
N ALA A 113 7.91 -16.19 3.78
CA ALA A 113 7.77 -17.33 4.64
C ALA A 113 7.10 -18.49 3.88
N ILE A 114 7.77 -19.61 3.75
CA ILE A 114 7.22 -20.82 3.13
C ILE A 114 6.56 -21.68 4.20
N VAL A 115 5.32 -22.09 3.94
CA VAL A 115 4.55 -23.04 4.76
C VAL A 115 4.01 -24.14 3.86
N HIS A 116 4.12 -25.38 4.30
CA HIS A 116 3.58 -26.57 3.60
C HIS A 116 3.12 -27.63 4.59
N THR A 117 2.27 -28.56 4.16
CA THR A 117 1.65 -29.58 5.04
C THR A 117 2.64 -30.53 5.70
N ALA A 118 3.81 -30.78 5.09
CA ALA A 118 4.84 -31.63 5.67
C ALA A 118 5.71 -30.93 6.73
N LEU A 119 5.54 -29.62 6.96
CA LEU A 119 6.18 -28.95 8.09
C LEU A 119 5.60 -29.51 9.39
N LYS A 120 6.36 -30.39 10.00
CA LYS A 120 6.03 -30.83 11.34
C LYS A 120 6.25 -29.67 12.30
N THR A 121 5.19 -29.29 12.95
CA THR A 121 5.26 -28.37 14.08
C THR A 121 6.05 -29.03 15.18
N HIS A 122 7.19 -28.49 15.56
CA HIS A 122 7.74 -28.77 16.88
C HIS A 122 8.88 -27.81 17.22
N ASP A 123 8.49 -26.66 17.71
CA ASP A 123 9.11 -26.18 18.93
C ASP A 123 8.33 -26.80 20.09
N ASN A 124 8.89 -26.76 21.30
CA ASN A 124 8.27 -27.31 22.51
C ASN A 124 6.89 -26.68 22.84
N ASN A 125 6.39 -25.76 22.02
CA ASN A 125 5.14 -25.01 22.14
C ASN A 125 4.10 -25.40 21.08
N GLY A 126 4.39 -26.34 20.17
CA GLY A 126 3.45 -26.82 19.15
C GLY A 126 3.20 -25.85 18.00
N ILE A 127 4.04 -24.82 17.81
CA ILE A 127 3.90 -23.83 16.75
C ILE A 127 4.57 -24.34 15.47
N ALA A 128 3.81 -24.37 14.35
CA ALA A 128 4.37 -24.64 13.04
C ALA A 128 5.40 -23.56 12.68
N GLN A 129 6.62 -23.98 12.34
CA GLN A 129 7.64 -23.04 11.91
C GLN A 129 7.56 -22.85 10.40
N ALA A 130 7.27 -21.62 9.96
CA ALA A 130 7.49 -21.21 8.58
C ALA A 130 8.99 -21.15 8.29
N ILE A 131 9.37 -21.39 7.03
CA ILE A 131 10.77 -21.30 6.59
C ILE A 131 10.99 -19.92 5.97
N PRO A 132 11.75 -19.02 6.62
CA PRO A 132 12.03 -17.69 6.08
C PRO A 132 13.08 -17.76 4.96
N VAL A 133 12.75 -17.10 3.86
CA VAL A 133 13.59 -17.02 2.66
C VAL A 133 13.54 -15.62 2.08
N GLU A 134 14.49 -15.31 1.20
CA GLU A 134 14.41 -14.17 0.29
C GLU A 134 14.06 -14.71 -1.11
N LEU A 135 13.10 -14.07 -1.79
CA LEU A 135 12.65 -14.46 -3.14
C LEU A 135 13.28 -13.56 -4.20
N THR A 136 13.79 -14.18 -5.26
CA THR A 136 14.30 -13.45 -6.43
C THR A 136 13.94 -14.16 -7.73
N ASN A 137 14.11 -13.45 -8.85
CA ASN A 137 14.04 -13.98 -10.22
C ASN A 137 12.80 -14.83 -10.50
N PRO A 138 11.59 -14.29 -10.44
CA PRO A 138 10.39 -15.02 -10.84
C PRO A 138 10.43 -15.36 -12.33
N VAL A 139 10.22 -16.63 -12.65
CA VAL A 139 10.18 -17.14 -14.03
C VAL A 139 8.91 -17.95 -14.22
N ALA A 140 8.12 -17.64 -15.25
CA ALA A 140 6.96 -18.44 -15.61
C ALA A 140 7.39 -19.83 -16.08
N THR A 141 6.66 -20.84 -15.64
CA THR A 141 6.80 -22.23 -16.08
C THR A 141 5.52 -22.67 -16.81
N THR A 142 5.51 -23.88 -17.34
CA THR A 142 4.31 -24.41 -18.02
C THR A 142 3.09 -24.51 -17.09
N ASN A 143 3.30 -24.72 -15.80
CA ASN A 143 2.23 -24.99 -14.83
C ASN A 143 2.30 -24.11 -13.57
N GLY A 144 2.95 -22.96 -13.66
CA GLY A 144 3.06 -22.07 -12.53
C GLY A 144 4.27 -21.13 -12.61
N TRP A 145 5.00 -21.01 -11.51
CA TRP A 145 6.12 -20.08 -11.38
C TRP A 145 7.29 -20.68 -10.62
N MET A 146 8.49 -20.29 -11.02
CA MET A 146 9.73 -20.63 -10.33
C MET A 146 10.38 -19.36 -9.77
N PHE A 147 10.94 -19.47 -8.58
CA PHE A 147 11.69 -18.41 -7.90
C PHE A 147 13.05 -18.94 -7.46
N ASN A 148 14.06 -18.09 -7.44
CA ASN A 148 15.27 -18.38 -6.70
C ASN A 148 15.05 -18.08 -5.22
N LEU A 149 15.60 -18.90 -4.35
CA LEU A 149 15.52 -18.77 -2.91
C LEU A 149 16.89 -18.57 -2.30
N LYS A 150 17.00 -17.63 -1.39
CA LYS A 150 18.10 -17.56 -0.43
C LYS A 150 17.58 -17.99 0.92
N ASP A 151 18.23 -19.01 1.47
CA ASP A 151 17.90 -19.51 2.81
C ASP A 151 18.40 -18.55 3.88
N LEU A 152 17.50 -18.01 4.70
CA LEU A 152 17.85 -17.04 5.73
C LEU A 152 18.21 -17.65 7.07
N GLN A 153 17.88 -18.92 7.28
CA GLN A 153 18.11 -19.63 8.58
C GLN A 153 18.80 -21.00 8.46
N GLY A 154 19.17 -21.42 7.26
CA GLY A 154 19.75 -22.75 7.05
C GLY A 154 18.76 -23.90 7.25
N LYS A 155 17.47 -23.65 7.05
CA LYS A 155 16.39 -24.62 7.29
C LYS A 155 15.75 -25.18 6.02
N LEU A 156 16.13 -24.68 4.83
CA LEU A 156 15.63 -25.20 3.57
C LEU A 156 16.12 -26.63 3.33
N SER A 157 15.18 -27.49 2.95
CA SER A 157 15.48 -28.85 2.47
C SER A 157 14.93 -29.00 1.07
N ALA A 158 15.73 -29.60 0.18
CA ALA A 158 15.24 -29.99 -1.14
C ALA A 158 14.17 -31.08 -0.99
N GLY A 159 13.12 -30.99 -1.79
CA GLY A 159 12.01 -31.93 -1.73
C GLY A 159 10.79 -31.45 -2.50
N SER A 160 9.78 -32.31 -2.58
CA SER A 160 8.48 -31.98 -3.12
C SER A 160 7.45 -31.93 -1.98
N TYR A 161 6.64 -30.89 -1.99
CA TYR A 161 5.71 -30.56 -0.91
C TYR A 161 4.32 -30.30 -1.47
N ASN A 162 3.30 -30.81 -0.84
CA ASN A 162 1.91 -30.57 -1.18
C ASN A 162 1.36 -29.35 -0.40
N GLU A 163 0.36 -28.68 -0.97
CA GLU A 163 -0.36 -27.57 -0.34
C GLU A 163 0.59 -26.50 0.21
N ILE A 164 1.40 -25.95 -0.67
CA ILE A 164 2.39 -24.94 -0.30
C ILE A 164 1.79 -23.54 -0.35
N SER A 165 2.10 -22.74 0.65
CA SER A 165 1.79 -21.30 0.69
C SER A 165 3.06 -20.50 0.92
N VAL A 166 3.19 -19.40 0.21
CA VAL A 166 4.30 -18.47 0.33
C VAL A 166 3.74 -17.11 0.70
N PHE A 167 4.08 -16.67 1.89
CA PHE A 167 3.73 -15.34 2.40
C PHE A 167 4.87 -14.40 2.03
N VAL A 168 4.60 -13.47 1.13
CA VAL A 168 5.60 -12.51 0.64
C VAL A 168 5.44 -11.21 1.40
N ASP A 169 6.54 -10.74 1.96
CA ASP A 169 6.60 -9.49 2.71
C ASP A 169 6.37 -8.27 1.80
N ASP A 170 6.28 -7.11 2.37
CA ASP A 170 5.55 -5.96 1.86
C ASP A 170 6.16 -5.18 0.69
N ILE A 171 5.27 -4.63 -0.12
CA ILE A 171 5.54 -3.40 -0.88
C ILE A 171 4.90 -2.22 -0.15
N THR A 172 5.70 -1.18 0.14
CA THR A 172 5.18 0.09 0.65
C THR A 172 4.43 0.84 -0.45
N VAL A 173 3.13 1.05 -0.28
CA VAL A 173 2.30 1.85 -1.17
C VAL A 173 1.72 3.05 -0.42
N TRP A 174 1.77 4.22 -1.06
CA TRP A 174 1.06 5.41 -0.58
C TRP A 174 -0.40 5.35 -1.01
N TYR A 175 -1.28 5.21 -0.04
CA TYR A 175 -2.71 5.08 -0.24
C TYR A 175 -3.45 6.37 0.09
N THR A 176 -4.35 6.79 -0.80
CA THR A 176 -5.32 7.86 -0.53
C THR A 176 -6.67 7.21 -0.26
N PRO A 177 -7.21 7.27 0.98
CA PRO A 177 -8.52 6.70 1.26
C PRO A 177 -9.58 7.36 0.39
N ILE A 178 -10.40 6.55 -0.29
CA ILE A 178 -11.62 7.00 -0.93
C ILE A 178 -12.65 7.17 0.19
N LYS A 179 -13.26 8.36 0.28
CA LYS A 179 -14.36 8.63 1.22
C LYS A 179 -15.62 7.94 0.78
#